data_de59e4b034ae46b892c7f1af9809fe2e
#
_entry.id   de59e4b034ae46b892c7f1af9809fe2e
#
_cell.length_a   1.000
_cell.length_b   1.000
_cell.length_c   1.000
_cell.angle_alpha   90.00
_cell.angle_beta   90.00
_cell.angle_gamma   90.00
#
_symmetry.space_group_name_H-M   'P 1'
#
loop_
_entity.id
_entity.type
_entity.pdbx_description
1 polymer ?
#
loop_
_entity_poly.entity_id
_entity_poly.type
_entity_poly.pdbx_seq_one_letter_code
_entity_poly.pdbx_strand_id
1 'polypeptide(L)'
;TWTEWQAVGANGELESPTRKYIKYRVTLSTTNTARTPTLTSISLYDNPKPLYTKLGYARPVILDSDGNVEAVLDNAYDIIVTSEINGVDELEFKLPFQDSKRAYIDNEKTVRIVSDTYRIRTITDDKEESGKAITTVYAEAAFYDLAYSVKKDEITFNADMADVPIAYALQGTDWDMGTVNVSTKRTWTCSEKNALAILRAVQNIHGGDLIFDNANRIVKLLTFSGEDSGVLFCYKKNMKSIQRVIDTTNLITRLYAYGKDGMTFASINGGNEYVQDTTYTSEIRIATLDCSNFTNPYQMLEYANMRLADYASPRISYVLKAMDLSVLTGYEHETWALGDTVMVKDDDLNLSVKTRIVRREYNLQEPWNTVLELSTTLRELGDSSSRWDSAADTLESTDLIDSQEMKDLVP
;
A
#
# COMPACT_ATOMS: atom_id res chain seq x y z
N THR A 1 0.75 14.35 31.33
CA THR A 1 0.07 15.41 32.08
C THR A 1 -1.04 16.00 31.22
N TRP A 2 -2.26 16.14 31.79
CA TRP A 2 -3.36 16.77 31.10
C TRP A 2 -3.11 18.28 31.00
N THR A 3 -3.52 18.89 29.89
CA THR A 3 -3.55 20.36 29.74
C THR A 3 -4.73 20.95 30.52
N GLU A 4 -4.70 22.24 30.72
CA GLU A 4 -5.87 22.95 31.28
C GLU A 4 -7.09 22.84 30.37
N TRP A 5 -8.30 23.03 30.95
CA TRP A 5 -9.54 23.01 30.19
C TRP A 5 -9.59 24.19 29.22
N GLN A 6 -9.87 23.93 27.97
CA GLN A 6 -10.09 24.94 26.95
C GLN A 6 -11.59 25.03 26.62
N ALA A 7 -12.08 26.23 26.41
CA ALA A 7 -13.44 26.43 25.94
C ALA A 7 -13.53 26.13 24.44
N VAL A 8 -14.57 25.44 24.01
CA VAL A 8 -14.89 25.25 22.59
C VAL A 8 -15.43 26.58 22.05
N GLY A 9 -14.89 27.05 20.92
CA GLY A 9 -15.35 28.24 20.22
C GLY A 9 -16.80 28.13 19.75
N ALA A 10 -17.40 29.23 19.34
CA ALA A 10 -18.79 29.27 18.87
C ALA A 10 -19.04 28.42 17.60
N ASN A 11 -18.00 28.15 16.83
CA ASN A 11 -17.98 27.26 15.64
C ASN A 11 -17.79 25.79 15.98
N GLY A 12 -17.60 25.45 17.26
CA GLY A 12 -17.36 24.07 17.70
C GLY A 12 -15.89 23.61 17.59
N GLU A 13 -14.96 24.49 17.19
CA GLU A 13 -13.56 24.16 17.03
C GLU A 13 -12.76 24.27 18.34
N LEU A 14 -11.87 23.30 18.56
CA LEU A 14 -10.87 23.32 19.62
C LEU A 14 -9.49 23.61 18.97
N GLU A 15 -8.93 24.75 19.27
CA GLU A 15 -7.52 25.04 18.97
C GLU A 15 -6.62 24.27 19.95
N SER A 16 -6.41 22.99 19.70
CA SER A 16 -5.54 22.17 20.54
C SER A 16 -4.52 21.44 19.68
N PRO A 17 -3.25 21.36 20.11
CA PRO A 17 -2.29 20.49 19.45
C PRO A 17 -2.79 19.04 19.54
N THR A 18 -2.56 18.27 18.46
CA THR A 18 -2.89 16.84 18.38
C THR A 18 -2.45 16.07 19.64
N ARG A 19 -3.39 15.46 20.31
CA ARG A 19 -3.17 14.69 21.55
C ARG A 19 -3.75 13.30 21.37
N LYS A 20 -3.09 12.30 21.95
CA LYS A 20 -3.53 10.89 21.90
C LYS A 20 -4.87 10.65 22.60
N TYR A 21 -5.24 11.48 23.57
CA TYR A 21 -6.47 11.37 24.34
C TYR A 21 -7.07 12.74 24.61
N ILE A 22 -8.39 12.86 24.46
CA ILE A 22 -9.17 14.05 24.78
C ILE A 22 -10.10 13.73 25.95
N LYS A 23 -10.13 14.59 26.95
CA LYS A 23 -11.11 14.55 28.03
C LYS A 23 -12.00 15.78 27.89
N TYR A 24 -13.30 15.60 27.84
CA TYR A 24 -14.25 16.70 27.70
C TYR A 24 -15.13 16.87 28.94
N ARG A 25 -15.64 18.05 29.13
CA ARG A 25 -16.61 18.39 30.17
C ARG A 25 -17.67 19.30 29.57
N VAL A 26 -18.95 18.97 29.79
CA VAL A 26 -20.08 19.79 29.39
C VAL A 26 -20.69 20.39 30.64
N THR A 27 -20.91 21.70 30.63
CA THR A 27 -21.66 22.40 31.69
C THR A 27 -22.97 22.88 31.09
N LEU A 28 -24.08 22.38 31.61
CA LEU A 28 -25.42 22.79 31.19
C LEU A 28 -25.94 23.80 32.18
N SER A 29 -26.45 24.93 31.68
CA SER A 29 -27.08 25.96 32.50
C SER A 29 -28.39 26.48 31.88
N THR A 30 -29.31 26.88 32.68
CA THR A 30 -30.56 27.52 32.25
C THR A 30 -30.93 28.67 33.15
N THR A 31 -31.44 29.72 32.56
CA THR A 31 -32.03 30.84 33.29
C THR A 31 -33.54 30.60 33.57
N ASN A 32 -34.13 29.58 32.94
CA ASN A 32 -35.53 29.21 33.14
C ASN A 32 -35.63 28.06 34.15
N THR A 33 -36.03 28.35 35.35
CA THR A 33 -36.16 27.40 36.46
C THR A 33 -37.24 26.32 36.24
N ALA A 34 -38.11 26.49 35.24
CA ALA A 34 -39.16 25.52 34.90
C ALA A 34 -38.69 24.52 33.83
N ARG A 35 -37.44 24.60 33.33
CA ARG A 35 -36.90 23.73 32.32
C ARG A 35 -35.51 23.22 32.70
N THR A 36 -35.31 21.92 32.60
CA THR A 36 -33.99 21.30 32.74
C THR A 36 -33.30 21.25 31.35
N PRO A 37 -32.09 21.79 31.22
CA PRO A 37 -31.34 21.66 29.95
C PRO A 37 -30.97 20.21 29.71
N THR A 38 -31.13 19.76 28.48
CA THR A 38 -30.83 18.39 28.07
C THR A 38 -29.77 18.39 26.99
N LEU A 39 -28.72 17.58 27.13
CA LEU A 39 -27.76 17.30 26.10
C LEU A 39 -28.22 16.05 25.35
N THR A 40 -28.53 16.17 24.04
CA THR A 40 -29.02 15.06 23.24
C THR A 40 -27.91 14.28 22.61
N SER A 41 -26.78 14.94 22.26
CA SER A 41 -25.60 14.28 21.74
C SER A 41 -24.37 15.15 21.86
N ILE A 42 -23.21 14.53 21.88
CA ILE A 42 -21.91 15.17 21.68
C ILE A 42 -21.18 14.35 20.64
N SER A 43 -20.61 15.02 19.65
CA SER A 43 -19.76 14.38 18.63
C SER A 43 -18.42 15.09 18.62
N LEU A 44 -17.34 14.31 18.69
CA LEU A 44 -15.98 14.80 18.57
C LEU A 44 -15.45 14.34 17.21
N TYR A 45 -15.09 15.30 16.38
CA TYR A 45 -14.49 15.02 15.08
C TYR A 45 -13.03 15.45 15.15
N ASP A 46 -12.10 14.54 14.85
CA ASP A 46 -10.75 14.92 14.44
C ASP A 46 -10.80 15.27 12.96
N ASN A 47 -9.94 16.19 12.50
CA ASN A 47 -9.93 16.67 11.12
C ASN A 47 -9.91 15.47 10.17
N PRO A 48 -10.93 15.28 9.35
CA PRO A 48 -11.24 13.96 8.81
C PRO A 48 -10.13 13.46 7.89
N LYS A 49 -9.46 12.38 8.29
CA LYS A 49 -9.14 11.35 7.29
C LYS A 49 -10.48 11.07 6.60
N PRO A 50 -10.54 11.02 5.25
CA PRO A 50 -11.82 10.83 4.58
C PRO A 50 -12.52 9.63 5.19
N LEU A 51 -13.57 9.90 5.93
CA LEU A 51 -14.46 8.90 6.47
C LEU A 51 -14.97 8.11 5.26
N TYR A 52 -14.55 6.86 5.15
CA TYR A 52 -15.19 5.95 4.21
C TYR A 52 -16.67 5.96 4.58
N THR A 53 -17.42 6.68 3.77
CA THR A 53 -18.81 6.95 3.99
C THR A 53 -19.57 5.66 4.25
N LYS A 54 -20.36 5.67 5.28
CA LYS A 54 -21.40 4.70 5.68
C LYS A 54 -21.50 3.47 4.79
N LEU A 55 -21.26 2.30 5.36
CA LEU A 55 -21.51 0.97 4.81
C LEU A 55 -22.55 0.96 3.68
N GLY A 56 -22.16 0.40 2.52
CA GLY A 56 -23.04 0.10 1.43
C GLY A 56 -23.34 1.22 0.41
N TYR A 57 -22.72 2.38 0.52
CA TYR A 57 -22.99 3.51 -0.39
C TYR A 57 -21.86 3.84 -1.37
N ALA A 58 -20.70 3.18 -1.29
CA ALA A 58 -19.66 3.36 -2.29
C ALA A 58 -20.17 2.83 -3.65
N ARG A 59 -20.15 3.69 -4.66
CA ARG A 59 -20.55 3.36 -6.04
C ARG A 59 -19.42 3.79 -6.96
N PRO A 60 -18.98 2.94 -7.88
CA PRO A 60 -18.09 3.36 -8.95
C PRO A 60 -18.80 4.40 -9.82
N VAL A 61 -18.09 5.47 -10.14
CA VAL A 61 -18.58 6.58 -10.96
C VAL A 61 -17.70 6.70 -12.19
N ILE A 62 -18.26 6.46 -13.35
CA ILE A 62 -17.55 6.63 -14.62
C ILE A 62 -17.51 8.12 -14.97
N LEU A 63 -16.30 8.58 -15.32
CA LEU A 63 -16.04 9.97 -15.70
C LEU A 63 -15.69 10.05 -17.19
N ASP A 64 -16.09 11.17 -17.82
CA ASP A 64 -15.64 11.53 -19.17
C ASP A 64 -14.20 12.09 -19.16
N SER A 65 -13.68 12.46 -20.33
CA SER A 65 -12.32 13.04 -20.48
C SER A 65 -12.15 14.37 -19.75
N ASP A 66 -13.23 15.07 -19.47
CA ASP A 66 -13.24 16.38 -18.80
C ASP A 66 -13.44 16.23 -17.27
N GLY A 67 -13.59 15.00 -16.78
CA GLY A 67 -13.81 14.66 -15.37
C GLY A 67 -15.27 14.80 -14.92
N ASN A 68 -16.23 14.99 -15.84
CA ASN A 68 -17.65 15.03 -15.51
C ASN A 68 -18.23 13.62 -15.35
N VAL A 69 -19.28 13.51 -14.56
CA VAL A 69 -19.95 12.23 -14.32
C VAL A 69 -20.76 11.79 -15.54
N GLU A 70 -20.39 10.67 -16.15
CA GLU A 70 -21.19 10.02 -17.20
C GLU A 70 -22.19 9.02 -16.63
N ALA A 71 -21.77 8.20 -15.65
CA ALA A 71 -22.65 7.21 -15.05
C ALA A 71 -22.24 6.91 -13.59
N VAL A 72 -23.24 6.62 -12.75
CA VAL A 72 -23.05 6.04 -11.42
C VAL A 72 -23.51 4.59 -11.46
N LEU A 73 -22.64 3.65 -11.18
CA LEU A 73 -22.90 2.22 -11.29
C LEU A 73 -23.57 1.67 -10.02
N ASP A 74 -24.89 1.87 -9.90
CA ASP A 74 -25.64 1.52 -8.69
C ASP A 74 -25.71 0.02 -8.42
N ASN A 75 -25.63 -0.80 -9.46
CA ASN A 75 -25.71 -2.25 -9.36
C ASN A 75 -24.32 -2.92 -9.33
N ALA A 76 -23.25 -2.14 -9.20
CA ALA A 76 -21.92 -2.69 -9.01
C ALA A 76 -21.81 -3.40 -7.65
N TYR A 77 -21.12 -4.52 -7.63
CA TYR A 77 -20.92 -5.35 -6.45
C TYR A 77 -19.49 -5.93 -6.43
N ASP A 78 -19.10 -6.55 -5.32
CA ASP A 78 -17.73 -7.03 -5.09
C ASP A 78 -16.69 -5.93 -5.38
N ILE A 79 -16.92 -4.74 -4.79
CA ILE A 79 -16.07 -3.57 -5.01
C ILE A 79 -14.89 -3.65 -4.06
N ILE A 80 -13.73 -4.03 -4.58
CA ILE A 80 -12.51 -4.30 -3.82
C ILE A 80 -11.42 -3.31 -4.23
N VAL A 81 -10.86 -2.62 -3.24
CA VAL A 81 -9.66 -1.80 -3.41
C VAL A 81 -8.49 -2.56 -2.78
N THR A 82 -7.49 -2.88 -3.60
CA THR A 82 -6.24 -3.48 -3.17
C THR A 82 -5.15 -2.43 -3.15
N SER A 83 -4.54 -2.22 -1.98
CA SER A 83 -3.45 -1.25 -1.83
C SER A 83 -2.30 -1.88 -1.06
N GLU A 84 -1.06 -1.61 -1.49
CA GLU A 84 0.18 -2.13 -0.89
C GLU A 84 1.22 -1.02 -0.79
N ILE A 85 1.95 -0.97 0.32
CA ILE A 85 3.07 -0.03 0.48
C ILE A 85 4.16 -0.37 -0.52
N ASN A 86 4.62 0.63 -1.27
CA ASN A 86 5.59 0.47 -2.35
C ASN A 86 5.12 -0.50 -3.45
N GLY A 87 3.85 -0.85 -3.48
CA GLY A 87 3.28 -1.89 -4.34
C GLY A 87 2.15 -1.39 -5.22
N VAL A 88 1.08 -2.17 -5.23
CA VAL A 88 -0.10 -1.95 -6.06
C VAL A 88 -1.11 -1.02 -5.40
N ASP A 89 -1.91 -0.36 -6.24
CA ASP A 89 -3.14 0.34 -5.86
C ASP A 89 -4.14 0.17 -7.00
N GLU A 90 -5.12 -0.72 -6.78
CA GLU A 90 -5.99 -1.28 -7.80
C GLU A 90 -7.43 -1.33 -7.31
N LEU A 91 -8.35 -1.23 -8.25
CA LEU A 91 -9.79 -1.36 -8.03
C LEU A 91 -10.34 -2.48 -8.90
N GLU A 92 -11.04 -3.42 -8.28
CA GLU A 92 -11.84 -4.41 -8.99
C GLU A 92 -13.31 -4.29 -8.56
N PHE A 93 -14.22 -4.41 -9.53
CA PHE A 93 -15.64 -4.51 -9.25
C PHE A 93 -16.35 -5.31 -10.33
N LYS A 94 -17.55 -5.80 -9.98
CA LYS A 94 -18.41 -6.55 -10.89
C LYS A 94 -19.72 -5.79 -11.15
N LEU A 95 -20.27 -6.01 -12.33
CA LEU A 95 -21.57 -5.48 -12.74
C LEU A 95 -22.34 -6.55 -13.53
N PRO A 96 -23.68 -6.70 -13.36
CA PRO A 96 -24.44 -7.55 -14.26
C PRO A 96 -24.27 -7.10 -15.71
N PHE A 97 -23.95 -8.02 -16.62
CA PHE A 97 -23.70 -7.70 -18.04
C PHE A 97 -24.87 -6.97 -18.72
N GLN A 98 -26.11 -7.30 -18.31
CA GLN A 98 -27.34 -6.70 -18.86
C GLN A 98 -27.69 -5.36 -18.22
N ASP A 99 -26.87 -4.82 -17.31
CA ASP A 99 -27.10 -3.50 -16.76
C ASP A 99 -26.98 -2.44 -17.85
N SER A 100 -27.95 -1.53 -17.93
CA SER A 100 -27.95 -0.47 -18.94
C SER A 100 -26.74 0.45 -18.87
N LYS A 101 -26.13 0.57 -17.69
CA LYS A 101 -24.93 1.39 -17.45
C LYS A 101 -23.63 0.69 -17.85
N ARG A 102 -23.69 -0.61 -18.20
CA ARG A 102 -22.54 -1.33 -18.77
C ARG A 102 -22.00 -0.63 -20.03
N ALA A 103 -22.86 0.03 -20.80
CA ALA A 103 -22.50 0.76 -22.02
C ALA A 103 -21.56 1.97 -21.77
N TYR A 104 -21.42 2.44 -20.53
CA TYR A 104 -20.49 3.51 -20.17
C TYR A 104 -19.10 2.99 -19.75
N ILE A 105 -18.94 1.68 -19.62
CA ILE A 105 -17.66 1.06 -19.19
C ILE A 105 -16.85 0.71 -20.43
N ASP A 106 -15.75 1.44 -20.63
CA ASP A 106 -14.78 1.19 -21.69
C ASP A 106 -13.35 1.26 -21.13
N ASN A 107 -12.41 0.58 -21.80
CA ASN A 107 -10.99 0.69 -21.47
C ASN A 107 -10.55 2.16 -21.58
N GLU A 108 -9.55 2.53 -20.79
CA GLU A 108 -8.97 3.86 -20.68
C GLU A 108 -9.90 4.94 -20.07
N LYS A 109 -11.17 4.64 -19.80
CA LYS A 109 -12.03 5.55 -19.03
C LYS A 109 -11.59 5.62 -17.56
N THR A 110 -11.88 6.76 -16.95
CA THR A 110 -11.63 6.97 -15.52
C THR A 110 -12.83 6.53 -14.71
N VAL A 111 -12.59 5.72 -13.69
CA VAL A 111 -13.58 5.39 -12.67
C VAL A 111 -13.15 6.01 -11.34
N ARG A 112 -14.07 6.71 -10.70
CA ARG A 112 -13.90 7.27 -9.37
C ARG A 112 -14.66 6.44 -8.34
N ILE A 113 -14.00 6.12 -7.23
CA ILE A 113 -14.62 5.50 -6.08
C ILE A 113 -14.23 6.28 -4.81
N VAL A 114 -15.22 6.74 -4.07
CA VAL A 114 -15.02 7.67 -2.94
C VAL A 114 -14.29 8.95 -3.42
N SER A 115 -13.02 9.12 -3.10
CA SER A 115 -12.18 10.25 -3.53
C SER A 115 -11.14 9.86 -4.58
N ASP A 116 -10.85 8.58 -4.71
CA ASP A 116 -9.76 8.08 -5.54
C ASP A 116 -10.22 7.79 -6.96
N THR A 117 -9.31 8.00 -7.91
CA THR A 117 -9.54 7.77 -9.33
C THR A 117 -8.63 6.68 -9.86
N TYR A 118 -9.23 5.82 -10.68
CA TYR A 118 -8.57 4.68 -11.31
C TYR A 118 -8.85 4.69 -12.80
N ARG A 119 -7.93 4.14 -13.60
CA ARG A 119 -8.09 3.97 -15.03
C ARG A 119 -8.45 2.53 -15.36
N ILE A 120 -9.54 2.33 -16.07
CA ILE A 120 -10.02 1.00 -16.47
C ILE A 120 -9.03 0.40 -17.47
N ARG A 121 -8.45 -0.75 -17.12
CA ARG A 121 -7.48 -1.46 -17.96
C ARG A 121 -8.06 -2.71 -18.57
N THR A 122 -8.75 -3.51 -17.78
CA THR A 122 -9.30 -4.79 -18.25
C THR A 122 -10.77 -4.86 -17.97
N ILE A 123 -11.52 -5.32 -18.95
CA ILE A 123 -12.94 -5.60 -18.87
C ILE A 123 -13.13 -7.03 -19.33
N THR A 124 -13.65 -7.88 -18.44
CA THR A 124 -13.92 -9.28 -18.74
C THR A 124 -15.42 -9.54 -18.65
N ASP A 125 -16.00 -10.05 -19.72
CA ASP A 125 -17.40 -10.43 -19.75
C ASP A 125 -17.51 -11.96 -19.71
N ASP A 126 -18.01 -12.49 -18.61
CA ASP A 126 -18.13 -13.93 -18.36
C ASP A 126 -19.57 -14.37 -18.31
N LYS A 127 -19.81 -15.61 -18.69
CA LYS A 127 -21.08 -16.29 -18.48
C LYS A 127 -20.87 -17.47 -17.55
N GLU A 128 -21.35 -17.35 -16.32
CA GLU A 128 -21.27 -18.41 -15.33
C GLU A 128 -22.09 -19.66 -15.73
N GLU A 129 -21.78 -20.80 -15.16
CA GLU A 129 -22.57 -22.05 -15.32
C GLU A 129 -24.03 -21.87 -14.91
N SER A 130 -24.29 -20.96 -13.97
CA SER A 130 -25.66 -20.55 -13.55
C SER A 130 -26.47 -19.89 -14.65
N GLY A 131 -25.82 -19.54 -15.80
CA GLY A 131 -26.40 -18.78 -16.91
C GLY A 131 -26.39 -17.27 -16.73
N LYS A 132 -25.90 -16.75 -15.61
CA LYS A 132 -25.73 -15.32 -15.38
C LYS A 132 -24.52 -14.79 -16.17
N ALA A 133 -24.69 -13.66 -16.83
CA ALA A 133 -23.61 -12.95 -17.46
C ALA A 133 -23.18 -11.78 -16.59
N ILE A 134 -21.86 -11.66 -16.36
CA ILE A 134 -21.23 -10.72 -15.44
C ILE A 134 -20.10 -10.00 -16.17
N THR A 135 -19.97 -8.71 -15.94
CA THR A 135 -18.80 -7.91 -16.33
C THR A 135 -17.94 -7.70 -15.09
N THR A 136 -16.68 -8.13 -15.14
CA THR A 136 -15.64 -7.81 -14.17
C THR A 136 -14.77 -6.70 -14.73
N VAL A 137 -14.54 -5.66 -13.95
CA VAL A 137 -13.73 -4.50 -14.31
C VAL A 137 -12.54 -4.41 -13.39
N TYR A 138 -11.36 -4.37 -13.99
CA TYR A 138 -10.10 -4.09 -13.31
C TYR A 138 -9.58 -2.71 -13.70
N ALA A 139 -9.19 -1.92 -12.72
CA ALA A 139 -8.70 -0.56 -12.92
C ALA A 139 -7.50 -0.27 -12.02
N GLU A 140 -6.55 0.49 -12.55
CA GLU A 140 -5.31 0.88 -11.89
C GLU A 140 -5.35 2.33 -11.44
N ALA A 141 -4.69 2.63 -10.32
CA ALA A 141 -4.58 3.99 -9.81
C ALA A 141 -3.82 4.92 -10.78
N ALA A 142 -4.09 6.22 -10.68
CA ALA A 142 -3.59 7.21 -11.62
C ALA A 142 -2.06 7.24 -11.73
N PHE A 143 -1.32 6.87 -10.68
CA PHE A 143 0.15 6.89 -10.71
C PHE A 143 0.76 5.92 -11.74
N TYR A 144 0.04 4.88 -12.15
CA TYR A 144 0.51 3.96 -13.20
C TYR A 144 0.71 4.66 -14.54
N ASP A 145 -0.01 5.77 -14.79
CA ASP A 145 0.17 6.58 -16.00
C ASP A 145 1.59 7.18 -16.11
N LEU A 146 2.34 7.30 -15.00
CA LEU A 146 3.76 7.70 -15.01
C LEU A 146 4.65 6.72 -15.79
N ALA A 147 4.20 5.49 -16.02
CA ALA A 147 4.90 4.52 -16.87
C ALA A 147 4.97 4.95 -18.36
N TYR A 148 4.09 5.84 -18.78
CA TYR A 148 4.08 6.36 -20.16
C TYR A 148 4.97 7.61 -20.36
N SER A 149 5.54 8.17 -19.29
CA SER A 149 6.47 9.30 -19.35
C SER A 149 7.91 8.80 -19.38
N VAL A 150 8.55 8.74 -20.55
CA VAL A 150 9.90 8.18 -20.73
C VAL A 150 10.97 9.28 -20.70
N LYS A 151 12.01 9.05 -19.91
CA LYS A 151 13.25 9.84 -19.87
C LYS A 151 14.31 9.11 -20.72
N LYS A 152 14.74 9.73 -21.81
CA LYS A 152 15.67 9.11 -22.77
C LYS A 152 17.13 9.35 -22.43
N ASP A 153 17.42 10.44 -21.72
CA ASP A 153 18.79 10.86 -21.44
C ASP A 153 19.39 10.02 -20.30
N GLU A 154 20.69 9.74 -20.43
CA GLU A 154 21.47 9.21 -19.31
C GLU A 154 21.79 10.37 -18.35
N ILE A 155 21.45 10.19 -17.08
CA ILE A 155 21.77 11.12 -16.02
C ILE A 155 22.43 10.40 -14.84
N THR A 156 23.46 11.00 -14.28
CA THR A 156 24.11 10.54 -13.05
C THR A 156 23.79 11.49 -11.90
N PHE A 157 23.19 10.95 -10.86
CA PHE A 157 22.97 11.63 -9.58
C PHE A 157 24.24 11.45 -8.73
N ASN A 158 24.82 12.54 -8.23
CA ASN A 158 26.12 12.54 -7.56
C ASN A 158 26.01 12.91 -6.08
N ALA A 159 25.89 11.90 -5.22
CA ALA A 159 25.65 12.07 -3.78
C ALA A 159 24.40 12.93 -3.51
N ASP A 160 23.40 12.79 -4.37
CA ASP A 160 22.15 13.53 -4.27
C ASP A 160 21.21 12.88 -3.26
N MET A 161 20.34 13.68 -2.67
CA MET A 161 19.21 13.21 -1.87
C MET A 161 18.08 12.75 -2.80
N ALA A 162 17.12 12.04 -2.25
CA ALA A 162 16.03 11.42 -3.02
C ALA A 162 15.12 12.43 -3.76
N ASP A 163 15.04 13.68 -3.28
CA ASP A 163 14.25 14.76 -3.89
C ASP A 163 14.73 15.10 -5.30
N VAL A 164 16.05 15.06 -5.55
CA VAL A 164 16.64 15.40 -6.87
C VAL A 164 16.18 14.41 -7.96
N PRO A 165 16.37 13.08 -7.82
CA PRO A 165 15.88 12.14 -8.84
C PRO A 165 14.36 12.06 -8.91
N ILE A 166 13.61 12.33 -7.82
CA ILE A 166 12.15 12.43 -7.86
C ILE A 166 11.74 13.62 -8.73
N ALA A 167 12.32 14.80 -8.48
CA ALA A 167 12.05 16.00 -9.30
C ALA A 167 12.36 15.75 -10.78
N TYR A 168 13.47 15.06 -11.10
CA TYR A 168 13.80 14.67 -12.47
C TYR A 168 12.75 13.72 -13.07
N ALA A 169 12.31 12.72 -12.34
CA ALA A 169 11.30 11.78 -12.80
C ALA A 169 9.98 12.48 -13.16
N LEU A 170 9.57 13.47 -12.36
CA LEU A 170 8.30 14.17 -12.51
C LEU A 170 8.31 15.30 -13.56
N GLN A 171 9.46 15.70 -14.08
CA GLN A 171 9.52 16.73 -15.14
C GLN A 171 8.68 16.34 -16.35
N GLY A 172 7.78 17.24 -16.80
CA GLY A 172 6.92 17.02 -17.95
C GLY A 172 5.78 16.04 -17.72
N THR A 173 5.51 15.68 -16.47
CA THR A 173 4.29 15.00 -16.03
C THR A 173 3.36 16.00 -15.38
N ASP A 174 2.15 15.58 -15.07
CA ASP A 174 1.15 16.35 -14.31
C ASP A 174 1.16 15.98 -12.82
N TRP A 175 2.28 15.43 -12.34
CA TRP A 175 2.52 15.06 -10.95
C TRP A 175 3.52 16.01 -10.29
N ASP A 176 3.25 16.37 -9.05
CA ASP A 176 4.11 17.21 -8.23
C ASP A 176 4.81 16.42 -7.13
N MET A 177 5.97 16.92 -6.71
CA MET A 177 6.69 16.37 -5.58
C MET A 177 6.15 16.96 -4.27
N GLY A 178 5.74 16.09 -3.36
CA GLY A 178 5.36 16.46 -2.00
C GLY A 178 6.51 16.29 -1.02
N THR A 179 6.21 15.83 0.19
CA THR A 179 7.21 15.64 1.25
C THR A 179 8.19 14.51 0.92
N VAL A 180 9.49 14.83 0.96
CA VAL A 180 10.59 13.88 0.90
C VAL A 180 11.41 14.06 2.17
N ASN A 181 11.38 13.07 3.10
CA ASN A 181 12.09 13.15 4.38
C ASN A 181 13.16 12.06 4.56
N VAL A 182 13.43 11.28 3.52
CA VAL A 182 14.55 10.34 3.46
C VAL A 182 15.83 11.13 3.22
N SER A 183 16.80 11.02 4.15
CA SER A 183 18.01 11.83 4.17
C SER A 183 19.25 11.13 3.59
N THR A 184 19.11 9.93 3.04
CA THR A 184 20.21 9.19 2.41
C THR A 184 20.70 9.89 1.14
N LYS A 185 22.02 9.96 0.98
CA LYS A 185 22.66 10.48 -0.25
C LYS A 185 23.18 9.31 -1.07
N ARG A 186 22.88 9.29 -2.36
CA ARG A 186 23.28 8.19 -3.26
C ARG A 186 23.85 8.73 -4.57
N THR A 187 24.84 7.98 -5.09
CA THR A 187 25.39 8.21 -6.43
C THR A 187 25.01 7.02 -7.31
N TRP A 188 24.20 7.27 -8.32
CA TRP A 188 23.76 6.25 -9.26
C TRP A 188 23.37 6.88 -10.60
N THR A 189 23.36 6.03 -11.64
CA THR A 189 23.06 6.46 -13.03
C THR A 189 21.72 5.88 -13.45
N CYS A 190 20.93 6.68 -14.12
CA CYS A 190 19.66 6.32 -14.72
C CYS A 190 19.71 6.60 -16.23
N SER A 191 19.27 5.66 -17.05
CA SER A 191 19.22 5.75 -18.50
C SER A 191 17.99 5.05 -19.05
N GLU A 192 17.32 5.67 -20.02
CA GLU A 192 16.19 5.09 -20.78
C GLU A 192 15.08 4.46 -19.90
N LYS A 193 14.62 5.17 -18.86
CA LYS A 193 13.58 4.69 -17.96
C LYS A 193 12.35 5.59 -17.98
N ASN A 194 11.18 5.01 -17.74
CA ASN A 194 9.98 5.81 -17.50
C ASN A 194 9.96 6.37 -16.07
N ALA A 195 9.13 7.40 -15.86
CA ALA A 195 9.05 8.11 -14.58
C ALA A 195 8.74 7.17 -13.41
N LEU A 196 7.79 6.24 -13.57
CA LEU A 196 7.42 5.29 -12.51
C LEU A 196 8.61 4.38 -12.15
N ALA A 197 9.35 3.89 -13.15
CA ALA A 197 10.53 3.05 -12.93
C ALA A 197 11.66 3.82 -12.22
N ILE A 198 11.82 5.13 -12.51
CA ILE A 198 12.77 5.98 -11.80
C ILE A 198 12.34 6.15 -10.34
N LEU A 199 11.07 6.45 -10.07
CA LEU A 199 10.55 6.60 -8.70
C LEU A 199 10.73 5.33 -7.87
N ARG A 200 10.46 4.17 -8.48
CA ARG A 200 10.71 2.85 -7.86
C ARG A 200 12.19 2.62 -7.59
N ALA A 201 13.07 2.98 -8.53
CA ALA A 201 14.52 2.90 -8.32
C ALA A 201 14.98 3.83 -7.18
N VAL A 202 14.43 5.05 -7.09
CA VAL A 202 14.69 5.96 -5.97
C VAL A 202 14.31 5.32 -4.64
N GLN A 203 13.11 4.76 -4.54
CA GLN A 203 12.64 4.07 -3.34
C GLN A 203 13.58 2.91 -2.98
N ASN A 204 13.95 2.06 -3.93
CA ASN A 204 14.83 0.92 -3.69
C ASN A 204 16.24 1.33 -3.24
N ILE A 205 16.80 2.41 -3.81
CA ILE A 205 18.18 2.86 -3.57
C ILE A 205 18.28 3.70 -2.29
N HIS A 206 17.29 4.57 -2.04
CA HIS A 206 17.28 5.48 -0.90
C HIS A 206 16.56 4.89 0.33
N GLY A 207 15.67 3.92 0.12
CA GLY A 207 14.78 3.36 1.13
C GLY A 207 13.53 4.21 1.35
N GLY A 208 12.71 3.80 2.29
CA GLY A 208 11.48 4.49 2.69
C GLY A 208 10.23 4.02 1.95
N ASP A 209 9.14 4.74 2.20
CA ASP A 209 7.82 4.48 1.64
C ASP A 209 7.50 5.49 0.54
N LEU A 210 7.33 5.00 -0.67
CA LEU A 210 6.88 5.77 -1.81
C LEU A 210 5.35 5.83 -1.82
N ILE A 211 4.81 7.01 -1.66
CA ILE A 211 3.37 7.26 -1.52
C ILE A 211 2.88 8.11 -2.69
N PHE A 212 1.80 7.66 -3.32
CA PHE A 212 1.11 8.38 -4.38
C PHE A 212 -0.24 8.89 -3.88
N ASP A 213 -0.40 10.20 -3.84
CA ASP A 213 -1.68 10.86 -3.64
C ASP A 213 -2.34 11.02 -5.01
N ASN A 214 -3.13 10.02 -5.40
CA ASN A 214 -3.73 9.95 -6.73
C ASN A 214 -4.73 11.08 -6.99
N ALA A 215 -5.42 11.56 -5.95
CA ALA A 215 -6.41 12.63 -6.08
C ALA A 215 -5.76 13.99 -6.35
N ASN A 216 -4.62 14.27 -5.71
CA ASN A 216 -3.90 15.54 -5.85
C ASN A 216 -2.68 15.44 -6.79
N ARG A 217 -2.38 14.25 -7.32
CA ARG A 217 -1.21 13.95 -8.17
C ARG A 217 0.11 14.36 -7.50
N ILE A 218 0.30 13.93 -6.25
CA ILE A 218 1.50 14.24 -5.46
C ILE A 218 2.25 12.95 -5.12
N VAL A 219 3.56 12.94 -5.37
CA VAL A 219 4.48 11.87 -4.97
C VAL A 219 5.21 12.27 -3.70
N LYS A 220 5.22 11.40 -2.70
CA LYS A 220 5.96 11.59 -1.44
C LYS A 220 6.90 10.41 -1.21
N LEU A 221 8.05 10.65 -0.58
CA LEU A 221 8.93 9.59 -0.10
C LEU A 221 9.21 9.82 1.38
N LEU A 222 8.65 8.95 2.20
CA LEU A 222 8.73 9.05 3.65
C LEU A 222 9.60 7.94 4.22
N THR A 223 10.37 8.23 5.26
CA THR A 223 11.12 7.19 5.99
C THR A 223 10.19 6.12 6.55
N PHE A 224 8.98 6.52 6.89
CA PHE A 224 7.92 5.66 7.36
C PHE A 224 6.57 6.36 7.11
N SER A 225 5.62 5.67 6.49
CA SER A 225 4.24 6.12 6.33
C SER A 225 3.35 5.41 7.35
N GLY A 226 2.32 6.11 7.81
CA GLY A 226 1.43 5.63 8.87
C GLY A 226 1.90 6.00 10.27
N GLU A 227 1.12 5.62 11.25
CA GLU A 227 1.33 5.93 12.66
C GLU A 227 1.00 4.72 13.55
N ASP A 228 1.26 4.81 14.84
CA ASP A 228 0.79 3.82 15.80
C ASP A 228 -0.70 4.08 16.05
N SER A 229 -1.57 3.35 15.34
CA SER A 229 -3.02 3.55 15.43
C SER A 229 -3.59 3.18 16.81
N GLY A 230 -2.84 2.37 17.59
CA GLY A 230 -3.33 1.83 18.86
C GLY A 230 -4.40 0.74 18.70
N VAL A 231 -4.74 0.35 17.46
CA VAL A 231 -5.74 -0.69 17.20
C VAL A 231 -5.18 -2.06 17.56
N LEU A 232 -6.01 -2.83 18.26
CA LEU A 232 -5.76 -4.22 18.61
C LEU A 232 -6.66 -5.14 17.77
N PHE A 233 -6.04 -5.95 16.92
CA PHE A 233 -6.71 -7.07 16.27
C PHE A 233 -6.67 -8.29 17.17
N CYS A 234 -7.83 -8.81 17.54
CA CYS A 234 -7.93 -10.06 18.30
C CYS A 234 -9.21 -10.82 17.95
N TYR A 235 -9.14 -12.13 18.14
CA TYR A 235 -10.29 -13.03 17.90
C TYR A 235 -11.49 -12.62 18.76
N LYS A 236 -12.70 -12.75 18.21
CA LYS A 236 -13.98 -12.33 18.81
C LYS A 236 -14.19 -10.81 18.95
N LYS A 237 -13.26 -9.95 18.58
CA LYS A 237 -13.47 -8.51 18.49
C LYS A 237 -13.61 -8.08 17.03
N ASN A 238 -12.50 -8.05 16.31
CA ASN A 238 -12.40 -7.51 14.95
C ASN A 238 -11.57 -8.41 14.02
N MET A 239 -11.12 -9.56 14.48
CA MET A 239 -10.37 -10.55 13.71
C MET A 239 -11.19 -11.85 13.59
N LYS A 240 -11.45 -12.28 12.36
CA LYS A 240 -12.16 -13.53 12.05
C LYS A 240 -11.21 -14.72 11.95
N SER A 241 -10.07 -14.52 11.32
CA SER A 241 -9.03 -15.53 11.16
C SER A 241 -7.66 -14.86 11.03
N ILE A 242 -6.62 -15.61 11.37
CA ILE A 242 -5.23 -15.22 11.19
C ILE A 242 -4.41 -16.42 10.68
N GLN A 243 -3.52 -16.14 9.74
CA GLN A 243 -2.49 -17.06 9.28
C GLN A 243 -1.13 -16.40 9.52
N ARG A 244 -0.23 -17.10 10.19
CA ARG A 244 1.18 -16.68 10.33
C ARG A 244 2.01 -17.47 9.33
N VAL A 245 2.78 -16.76 8.50
CA VAL A 245 3.75 -17.36 7.57
C VAL A 245 5.15 -16.96 8.03
N ILE A 246 6.01 -17.94 8.21
CA ILE A 246 7.43 -17.75 8.48
C ILE A 246 8.17 -18.35 7.30
N ASP A 247 8.82 -17.50 6.49
CA ASP A 247 9.44 -17.89 5.24
C ASP A 247 10.95 -17.61 5.29
N THR A 248 11.74 -18.63 4.99
CA THR A 248 13.20 -18.57 4.88
C THR A 248 13.70 -18.89 3.47
N THR A 249 12.81 -18.93 2.47
CA THR A 249 13.16 -19.28 1.09
C THR A 249 14.22 -18.32 0.54
N ASN A 250 14.07 -17.02 0.84
CA ASN A 250 14.97 -15.97 0.41
C ASN A 250 15.95 -15.51 1.50
N LEU A 251 16.18 -16.37 2.52
CA LEU A 251 17.14 -16.06 3.57
C LEU A 251 18.56 -16.07 3.01
N ILE A 252 19.27 -14.96 3.16
CA ILE A 252 20.64 -14.75 2.72
C ILE A 252 21.47 -14.32 3.92
N THR A 253 22.61 -14.97 4.16
CA THR A 253 23.51 -14.63 5.26
C THR A 253 24.81 -13.98 4.80
N ARG A 254 25.09 -14.04 3.48
CA ARG A 254 26.27 -13.39 2.89
C ARG A 254 25.89 -12.78 1.53
N LEU A 255 26.15 -11.50 1.39
CA LEU A 255 25.77 -10.73 0.20
C LEU A 255 27.03 -10.10 -0.43
N TYR A 256 27.35 -10.49 -1.67
CA TYR A 256 28.33 -9.83 -2.50
C TYR A 256 27.68 -8.71 -3.28
N ALA A 257 28.35 -7.58 -3.45
CA ALA A 257 27.87 -6.49 -4.26
C ALA A 257 28.93 -6.03 -5.25
N TYR A 258 28.50 -5.81 -6.50
CA TYR A 258 29.37 -5.39 -7.59
C TYR A 258 28.83 -4.09 -8.18
N GLY A 259 29.65 -3.03 -8.08
CA GLY A 259 29.36 -1.72 -8.63
C GLY A 259 29.79 -1.56 -10.08
N LYS A 260 29.77 -0.31 -10.57
CA LYS A 260 30.16 0.01 -11.94
C LYS A 260 31.60 -0.49 -12.22
N ASP A 261 31.80 -1.02 -13.41
CA ASP A 261 33.10 -1.54 -13.88
C ASP A 261 33.73 -2.61 -12.96
N GLY A 262 32.91 -3.37 -12.24
CA GLY A 262 33.35 -4.41 -11.33
C GLY A 262 33.90 -3.90 -9.99
N MET A 263 33.56 -2.65 -9.64
CA MET A 263 33.94 -2.07 -8.33
C MET A 263 33.43 -2.93 -7.18
N THR A 264 34.32 -3.18 -6.19
CA THR A 264 33.97 -3.81 -4.91
C THR A 264 34.25 -2.83 -3.77
N PHE A 265 33.78 -3.15 -2.59
CA PHE A 265 34.08 -2.40 -1.38
C PHE A 265 35.17 -3.05 -0.50
N ALA A 266 35.93 -4.03 -1.04
CA ALA A 266 36.95 -4.77 -0.29
C ALA A 266 37.98 -3.84 0.39
N SER A 267 38.39 -2.77 -0.29
CA SER A 267 39.40 -1.83 0.24
C SER A 267 38.97 -1.09 1.50
N ILE A 268 37.68 -0.97 1.74
CA ILE A 268 37.09 -0.26 2.89
C ILE A 268 36.37 -1.21 3.87
N ASN A 269 36.33 -2.51 3.56
CA ASN A 269 35.67 -3.55 4.33
C ASN A 269 36.63 -4.65 4.80
N GLY A 270 37.83 -4.27 5.20
CA GLY A 270 38.84 -5.20 5.74
C GLY A 270 39.30 -6.28 4.75
N GLY A 271 39.22 -6.02 3.45
CA GLY A 271 39.58 -6.96 2.38
C GLY A 271 38.43 -7.87 1.93
N ASN A 272 37.26 -7.79 2.55
CA ASN A 272 36.10 -8.62 2.19
C ASN A 272 35.24 -7.95 1.10
N GLU A 273 34.92 -8.70 0.06
CA GLU A 273 34.02 -8.26 -1.03
C GLU A 273 32.52 -8.51 -0.73
N TYR A 274 32.21 -8.92 0.51
CA TYR A 274 30.86 -9.25 0.94
C TYR A 274 30.54 -8.63 2.31
N VAL A 275 29.27 -8.49 2.59
CA VAL A 275 28.72 -8.28 3.94
C VAL A 275 28.08 -9.57 4.42
N GLN A 276 28.09 -9.81 5.75
CA GLN A 276 27.61 -11.06 6.33
C GLN A 276 26.87 -10.82 7.63
N ASP A 277 25.75 -11.51 7.79
CA ASP A 277 25.01 -11.63 9.05
C ASP A 277 24.57 -13.09 9.22
N THR A 278 25.05 -13.72 10.30
CA THR A 278 24.74 -15.11 10.67
C THR A 278 23.99 -15.18 12.00
N THR A 279 23.35 -14.11 12.42
CA THR A 279 22.63 -14.02 13.70
C THR A 279 21.49 -15.03 13.77
N TYR A 280 20.75 -15.23 12.67
CA TYR A 280 19.64 -16.17 12.63
C TYR A 280 20.08 -17.62 12.41
N THR A 281 21.07 -17.85 11.54
CA THR A 281 21.59 -19.19 11.23
C THR A 281 23.10 -19.13 10.95
N SER A 282 23.83 -20.14 11.37
CA SER A 282 25.27 -20.30 11.06
C SER A 282 25.53 -20.75 9.63
N GLU A 283 24.50 -21.18 8.89
CA GLU A 283 24.63 -21.58 7.49
C GLU A 283 24.96 -20.38 6.61
N ILE A 284 25.92 -20.55 5.71
CA ILE A 284 26.30 -19.53 4.75
C ILE A 284 25.46 -19.68 3.50
N ARG A 285 24.51 -18.76 3.33
CA ARG A 285 23.65 -18.63 2.12
C ARG A 285 24.08 -17.39 1.37
N ILE A 286 24.61 -17.61 0.17
CA ILE A 286 25.27 -16.57 -0.61
C ILE A 286 24.32 -16.04 -1.69
N ALA A 287 24.29 -14.72 -1.84
CA ALA A 287 23.70 -14.07 -3.02
C ALA A 287 24.60 -12.95 -3.52
N THR A 288 24.26 -12.46 -4.70
CA THR A 288 24.89 -11.31 -5.34
C THR A 288 23.89 -10.19 -5.49
N LEU A 289 24.29 -8.96 -5.20
CA LEU A 289 23.53 -7.75 -5.37
C LEU A 289 24.09 -6.98 -6.58
N ASP A 290 23.27 -6.76 -7.58
CA ASP A 290 23.62 -5.89 -8.69
C ASP A 290 23.64 -4.43 -8.23
N CYS A 291 24.81 -3.86 -8.16
CA CYS A 291 25.06 -2.46 -7.84
C CYS A 291 25.73 -1.73 -9.01
N SER A 292 25.55 -2.20 -10.26
CA SER A 292 26.19 -1.64 -11.46
C SER A 292 25.98 -0.13 -11.63
N ASN A 293 24.92 0.41 -11.04
CA ASN A 293 24.63 1.84 -11.00
C ASN A 293 25.45 2.64 -9.95
N PHE A 294 26.13 1.97 -9.02
CA PHE A 294 26.91 2.62 -7.98
C PHE A 294 28.34 2.88 -8.44
N THR A 295 28.84 4.09 -8.18
CA THR A 295 30.22 4.51 -8.47
C THR A 295 31.01 4.83 -7.21
N ASN A 296 30.40 4.75 -6.03
CA ASN A 296 31.03 5.04 -4.73
C ASN A 296 30.99 3.81 -3.82
N PRO A 297 32.16 3.23 -3.43
CA PRO A 297 32.21 2.02 -2.66
C PRO A 297 31.65 2.17 -1.24
N TYR A 298 31.73 3.35 -0.62
CA TYR A 298 31.15 3.59 0.72
C TYR A 298 29.62 3.52 0.69
N GLN A 299 29.01 4.16 -0.31
CA GLN A 299 27.55 4.11 -0.47
C GLN A 299 27.06 2.72 -0.86
N MET A 300 27.86 1.99 -1.66
CA MET A 300 27.55 0.61 -2.02
C MET A 300 27.63 -0.32 -0.79
N LEU A 301 28.63 -0.14 0.08
CA LEU A 301 28.72 -0.90 1.35
C LEU A 301 27.54 -0.63 2.27
N GLU A 302 27.15 0.63 2.42
CA GLU A 302 25.97 1.03 3.22
C GLU A 302 24.70 0.40 2.66
N TYR A 303 24.52 0.45 1.35
CA TYR A 303 23.38 -0.16 0.64
C TYR A 303 23.38 -1.68 0.81
N ALA A 304 24.52 -2.35 0.63
CA ALA A 304 24.63 -3.79 0.82
C ALA A 304 24.30 -4.23 2.26
N ASN A 305 24.72 -3.45 3.28
CA ASN A 305 24.34 -3.73 4.67
C ASN A 305 22.84 -3.55 4.92
N MET A 306 22.23 -2.50 4.36
CA MET A 306 20.81 -2.27 4.46
C MET A 306 20.03 -3.44 3.84
N ARG A 307 20.43 -3.90 2.65
CA ARG A 307 19.81 -5.03 1.96
C ARG A 307 19.99 -6.35 2.72
N LEU A 308 21.20 -6.59 3.26
CA LEU A 308 21.45 -7.79 4.04
C LEU A 308 20.58 -7.85 5.29
N ALA A 309 20.34 -6.73 5.97
CA ALA A 309 19.47 -6.69 7.14
C ALA A 309 18.03 -7.15 6.82
N ASP A 310 17.53 -6.86 5.60
CA ASP A 310 16.23 -7.33 5.15
C ASP A 310 16.21 -8.83 4.85
N TYR A 311 17.34 -9.41 4.40
CA TYR A 311 17.42 -10.80 3.97
C TYR A 311 17.95 -11.76 5.03
N ALA A 312 18.68 -11.28 6.05
CA ALA A 312 19.36 -12.13 7.04
C ALA A 312 18.42 -12.72 8.12
N SER A 313 17.15 -12.33 8.11
CA SER A 313 16.14 -12.81 9.03
C SER A 313 14.97 -13.44 8.28
N PRO A 314 14.26 -14.43 8.89
CA PRO A 314 13.04 -14.95 8.29
C PRO A 314 12.03 -13.84 8.02
N ARG A 315 11.37 -13.92 6.88
CA ARG A 315 10.23 -13.09 6.61
C ARG A 315 9.03 -13.60 7.39
N ILE A 316 8.51 -12.79 8.29
CA ILE A 316 7.32 -13.10 9.06
C ILE A 316 6.20 -12.20 8.58
N SER A 317 5.16 -12.80 8.02
CA SER A 317 3.94 -12.12 7.64
C SER A 317 2.73 -12.74 8.31
N TYR A 318 1.71 -11.91 8.52
CA TYR A 318 0.43 -12.32 9.06
C TYR A 318 -0.65 -11.90 8.08
N VAL A 319 -1.44 -12.86 7.62
CA VAL A 319 -2.63 -12.58 6.81
C VAL A 319 -3.83 -12.78 7.70
N LEU A 320 -4.63 -11.75 7.86
CA LEU A 320 -5.82 -11.81 8.70
C LEU A 320 -7.07 -11.33 7.95
N LYS A 321 -8.20 -11.97 8.24
CA LYS A 321 -9.51 -11.46 7.86
C LYS A 321 -10.02 -10.60 9.00
N ALA A 322 -10.14 -9.31 8.74
CA ALA A 322 -10.51 -8.30 9.70
C ALA A 322 -11.90 -7.73 9.42
N MET A 323 -12.53 -7.25 10.47
CA MET A 323 -13.68 -6.37 10.41
C MET A 323 -13.21 -4.95 10.69
N ASP A 324 -13.49 -4.04 9.78
CA ASP A 324 -13.29 -2.61 10.03
C ASP A 324 -14.41 -2.10 10.95
N LEU A 325 -14.10 -1.96 12.23
CA LEU A 325 -15.06 -1.46 13.22
C LEU A 325 -15.29 0.04 13.10
N SER A 326 -14.36 0.79 12.49
CA SER A 326 -14.45 2.25 12.41
C SER A 326 -15.67 2.74 11.63
N VAL A 327 -16.24 1.87 10.78
CA VAL A 327 -17.48 2.16 10.04
C VAL A 327 -18.75 2.09 10.91
N LEU A 328 -18.64 1.57 12.14
CA LEU A 328 -19.74 1.44 13.08
C LEU A 328 -19.77 2.66 14.02
N THR A 329 -20.97 3.18 14.26
CA THR A 329 -21.15 4.29 15.20
C THR A 329 -20.66 3.94 16.61
N GLY A 330 -19.76 4.78 17.14
CA GLY A 330 -19.15 4.58 18.47
C GLY A 330 -17.81 3.84 18.44
N TYR A 331 -17.39 3.35 17.27
CA TYR A 331 -16.11 2.66 17.07
C TYR A 331 -15.15 3.44 16.17
N GLU A 332 -15.38 4.71 15.92
CA GLU A 332 -14.56 5.55 15.04
C GLU A 332 -13.08 5.59 15.47
N HIS A 333 -12.81 5.35 16.76
CA HIS A 333 -11.46 5.26 17.32
C HIS A 333 -10.69 3.99 16.92
N GLU A 334 -11.35 2.98 16.35
CA GLU A 334 -10.74 1.76 15.81
C GLU A 334 -10.28 1.96 14.36
N THR A 335 -10.11 3.20 13.92
CA THR A 335 -9.63 3.55 12.59
C THR A 335 -8.16 3.14 12.42
N TRP A 336 -7.87 2.54 11.28
CA TRP A 336 -6.53 2.18 10.83
C TRP A 336 -6.37 2.48 9.33
N ALA A 337 -5.15 2.64 8.90
CA ALA A 337 -4.80 2.89 7.51
C ALA A 337 -3.65 1.99 7.05
N LEU A 338 -3.45 1.90 5.73
CA LEU A 338 -2.27 1.28 5.15
C LEU A 338 -1.03 2.00 5.69
N GLY A 339 -0.04 1.24 6.16
CA GLY A 339 1.16 1.79 6.78
C GLY A 339 1.12 1.88 8.30
N ASP A 340 -0.05 1.86 8.91
CA ASP A 340 -0.16 1.97 10.36
C ASP A 340 0.40 0.74 11.08
N THR A 341 0.99 1.01 12.22
CA THR A 341 1.40 -0.03 13.16
C THR A 341 0.24 -0.38 14.07
N VAL A 342 -0.03 -1.68 14.20
CA VAL A 342 -1.13 -2.27 14.94
C VAL A 342 -0.63 -3.36 15.90
N MET A 343 -1.41 -3.69 16.91
CA MET A 343 -1.17 -4.84 17.77
C MET A 343 -2.03 -6.02 17.31
N VAL A 344 -1.43 -7.20 17.20
CA VAL A 344 -2.18 -8.44 16.92
C VAL A 344 -2.00 -9.39 18.08
N LYS A 345 -3.11 -9.93 18.58
CA LYS A 345 -3.11 -10.91 19.68
C LYS A 345 -3.99 -12.12 19.31
N ASP A 346 -3.39 -13.32 19.47
CA ASP A 346 -4.09 -14.58 19.36
C ASP A 346 -3.54 -15.56 20.39
N ASP A 347 -4.39 -16.02 21.30
CA ASP A 347 -3.97 -16.85 22.42
C ASP A 347 -3.69 -18.30 21.97
N ASP A 348 -4.39 -18.82 20.95
CA ASP A 348 -4.20 -20.18 20.43
C ASP A 348 -2.86 -20.33 19.68
N LEU A 349 -2.43 -19.28 18.99
CA LEU A 349 -1.14 -19.21 18.32
C LEU A 349 -0.01 -18.67 19.24
N ASN A 350 -0.32 -18.39 20.50
CA ASN A 350 0.60 -17.72 21.43
C ASN A 350 1.24 -16.49 20.79
N LEU A 351 0.42 -15.65 20.19
CA LEU A 351 0.83 -14.48 19.42
C LEU A 351 0.44 -13.20 20.16
N SER A 352 1.44 -12.32 20.35
CA SER A 352 1.25 -10.94 20.79
C SER A 352 2.32 -10.10 20.15
N VAL A 353 2.02 -9.48 19.01
CA VAL A 353 3.03 -8.80 18.18
C VAL A 353 2.52 -7.43 17.75
N LYS A 354 3.44 -6.46 17.77
CA LYS A 354 3.24 -5.16 17.16
C LYS A 354 3.82 -5.20 15.76
N THR A 355 3.00 -4.94 14.75
CA THR A 355 3.35 -5.13 13.35
C THR A 355 2.66 -4.08 12.48
N ARG A 356 3.07 -3.95 11.23
CA ARG A 356 2.62 -2.92 10.30
C ARG A 356 1.68 -3.49 9.26
N ILE A 357 0.61 -2.75 8.90
CA ILE A 357 -0.25 -3.07 7.76
C ILE A 357 0.51 -2.71 6.47
N VAL A 358 0.90 -3.73 5.70
CA VAL A 358 1.68 -3.54 4.47
C VAL A 358 0.84 -3.71 3.21
N ARG A 359 -0.27 -4.46 3.29
CA ARG A 359 -1.23 -4.64 2.21
C ARG A 359 -2.64 -4.78 2.76
N ARG A 360 -3.60 -4.25 2.03
CA ARG A 360 -5.03 -4.43 2.31
C ARG A 360 -5.80 -4.75 1.04
N GLU A 361 -6.77 -5.65 1.16
CA GLU A 361 -7.85 -5.83 0.20
C GLU A 361 -9.14 -5.43 0.89
N TYR A 362 -9.63 -4.24 0.57
CA TYR A 362 -10.76 -3.63 1.25
C TYR A 362 -12.01 -3.74 0.40
N ASN A 363 -12.99 -4.55 0.87
CA ASN A 363 -14.30 -4.62 0.23
C ASN A 363 -15.15 -3.45 0.74
N LEU A 364 -15.43 -2.48 -0.14
CA LEU A 364 -16.16 -1.26 0.19
C LEU A 364 -17.63 -1.48 0.54
N GLN A 365 -18.20 -2.63 0.13
CA GLN A 365 -19.58 -3.00 0.45
C GLN A 365 -19.65 -3.90 1.68
N GLU A 366 -18.58 -4.64 1.94
CA GLU A 366 -18.47 -5.59 3.02
C GLU A 366 -17.19 -5.36 3.86
N PRO A 367 -17.05 -4.24 4.55
CA PRO A 367 -15.84 -3.91 5.32
C PRO A 367 -15.56 -4.91 6.46
N TRP A 368 -16.52 -5.79 6.77
CA TRP A 368 -16.30 -6.94 7.65
C TRP A 368 -15.57 -8.12 6.99
N ASN A 369 -15.28 -8.05 5.69
CA ASN A 369 -14.55 -9.05 4.91
C ASN A 369 -13.19 -8.51 4.39
N THR A 370 -12.62 -7.53 5.07
CA THR A 370 -11.32 -6.97 4.72
C THR A 370 -10.21 -7.98 4.98
N VAL A 371 -9.30 -8.12 4.03
CA VAL A 371 -8.07 -8.91 4.19
C VAL A 371 -6.90 -7.96 4.39
N LEU A 372 -6.13 -8.21 5.44
CA LEU A 372 -4.92 -7.43 5.75
C LEU A 372 -3.70 -8.35 5.74
N GLU A 373 -2.63 -7.90 5.09
CA GLU A 373 -1.30 -8.46 5.29
C GLU A 373 -0.50 -7.54 6.18
N LEU A 374 0.06 -8.11 7.23
CA LEU A 374 0.88 -7.42 8.21
C LEU A 374 2.29 -8.00 8.16
N SER A 375 3.30 -7.14 8.21
CA SER A 375 4.69 -7.58 8.22
C SER A 375 5.56 -6.62 9.01
N THR A 376 6.66 -7.12 9.51
CA THR A 376 7.74 -6.31 10.10
C THR A 376 8.72 -5.81 9.02
N THR A 377 8.74 -6.47 7.86
CA THR A 377 9.58 -6.12 6.70
C THR A 377 8.70 -5.81 5.50
N LEU A 378 9.07 -4.80 4.72
CA LEU A 378 8.39 -4.47 3.47
C LEU A 378 8.83 -5.42 2.35
N ARG A 379 7.93 -5.69 1.40
CA ARG A 379 8.28 -6.36 0.15
C ARG A 379 9.00 -5.38 -0.77
N GLU A 380 9.93 -5.92 -1.57
CA GLU A 380 10.39 -5.19 -2.75
C GLU A 380 9.37 -5.29 -3.88
N LEU A 381 9.26 -4.23 -4.65
CA LEU A 381 8.42 -4.18 -5.85
C LEU A 381 8.81 -5.26 -6.90
N GLY A 382 10.05 -5.78 -6.85
CA GLY A 382 10.49 -6.89 -7.69
C GLY A 382 9.98 -8.27 -7.29
N ASP A 383 9.63 -8.46 -6.02
CA ASP A 383 9.13 -9.75 -5.50
C ASP A 383 7.69 -10.06 -5.97
N SER A 384 6.89 -9.04 -6.23
CA SER A 384 5.53 -9.23 -6.75
C SER A 384 5.54 -9.64 -8.23
N SER A 385 6.41 -9.05 -9.05
CA SER A 385 6.53 -9.41 -10.47
C SER A 385 7.06 -10.84 -10.64
N SER A 386 8.07 -11.26 -9.85
CA SER A 386 8.61 -12.63 -9.94
C SER A 386 7.63 -13.72 -9.51
N ARG A 387 6.65 -13.41 -8.62
CA ARG A 387 5.57 -14.34 -8.27
C ARG A 387 4.48 -14.41 -9.34
N TRP A 388 4.19 -13.30 -10.01
CA TRP A 388 3.26 -13.29 -11.14
C TRP A 388 3.88 -14.02 -12.34
N ASP A 389 5.17 -13.82 -12.62
CA ASP A 389 5.90 -14.56 -13.65
C ASP A 389 5.94 -16.05 -13.34
N SER A 390 6.22 -16.46 -12.10
CA SER A 390 6.18 -17.87 -11.68
C SER A 390 4.77 -18.44 -11.59
N ALA A 391 3.74 -17.64 -11.28
CA ALA A 391 2.35 -18.07 -11.32
C ALA A 391 1.84 -18.19 -12.76
N ALA A 392 2.26 -17.28 -13.66
CA ALA A 392 1.97 -17.38 -15.09
C ALA A 392 2.64 -18.64 -15.70
N ASP A 393 3.91 -18.89 -15.40
CA ASP A 393 4.63 -20.11 -15.82
C ASP A 393 3.98 -21.40 -15.26
N THR A 394 3.43 -21.34 -14.04
CA THR A 394 2.72 -22.48 -13.44
C THR A 394 1.36 -22.67 -14.08
N LEU A 395 0.64 -21.61 -14.43
CA LEU A 395 -0.64 -21.68 -15.15
C LEU A 395 -0.45 -22.18 -16.57
N GLU A 396 0.57 -21.71 -17.31
CA GLU A 396 0.91 -22.23 -18.65
C GLU A 396 1.32 -23.71 -18.60
N SER A 397 2.04 -24.15 -17.57
CA SER A 397 2.38 -25.58 -17.39
C SER A 397 1.19 -26.44 -17.01
N THR A 398 0.21 -25.89 -16.27
CA THR A 398 -1.03 -26.60 -15.88
C THR A 398 -1.98 -26.73 -17.07
N ASP A 399 -2.12 -25.69 -17.90
CA ASP A 399 -2.93 -25.76 -19.13
C ASP A 399 -2.35 -26.76 -20.15
N LEU A 400 -1.02 -26.95 -20.19
CA LEU A 400 -0.39 -27.96 -21.03
C LEU A 400 -0.64 -29.40 -20.56
N ILE A 401 -0.81 -29.61 -19.25
CA ILE A 401 -1.14 -30.94 -18.68
C ILE A 401 -2.60 -31.28 -18.96
N ASP A 402 -3.55 -30.36 -18.74
CA ASP A 402 -4.97 -30.57 -19.02
C ASP A 402 -5.28 -30.79 -20.51
N SER A 403 -4.54 -30.16 -21.41
CA SER A 403 -4.74 -30.34 -22.86
C SER A 403 -4.25 -31.72 -23.37
N GLN A 404 -3.35 -32.36 -22.64
CA GLN A 404 -2.85 -33.70 -22.99
C GLN A 404 -3.73 -34.83 -22.42
N GLU A 405 -4.19 -34.67 -21.18
CA GLU A 405 -5.10 -35.65 -20.54
C GLU A 405 -6.49 -35.67 -21.17
N MET A 406 -6.99 -34.51 -21.67
CA MET A 406 -8.29 -34.49 -22.35
C MET A 406 -8.27 -35.17 -23.73
N LYS A 407 -7.11 -35.35 -24.37
CA LYS A 407 -6.99 -36.07 -25.66
C LYS A 407 -7.04 -37.58 -25.50
N ASP A 408 -6.72 -38.10 -24.31
CA ASP A 408 -6.72 -39.53 -24.02
C ASP A 408 -8.07 -40.04 -23.45
N LEU A 409 -9.04 -39.14 -23.23
CA LEU A 409 -10.39 -39.46 -22.69
C LEU A 409 -11.52 -39.47 -23.75
N VAL A 410 -11.19 -39.26 -25.02
CA VAL A 410 -12.19 -39.39 -26.11
C VAL A 410 -11.94 -40.68 -26.89
N PRO A 411 -12.86 -41.67 -26.82
CA PRO A 411 -12.72 -42.94 -27.54
C PRO A 411 -12.89 -42.82 -29.05
#